data_f9714d62e58c9d51e11803e78a46a687
#
_entry.id   f9714d62e58c9d51e11803e78a46a687
#
_cell.length_a   1.000
_cell.length_b   1.000
_cell.length_c   1.000
_cell.angle_alpha   90.00
_cell.angle_beta   90.00
_cell.angle_gamma   90.00
#
_symmetry.space_group_name_H-M   'P 1'
#
loop_
_entity.id
_entity.type
_entity.pdbx_description
1 polymer ?
#
loop_
_entity_poly.entity_id
_entity_poly.type
_entity_poly.pdbx_seq_one_letter_code
_entity_poly.pdbx_strand_id
1 'polypeptide(L)'
;MVLQYYVVENATGKQIEIDIESATNEDLTSTKEKWQSDWTSEFIRDPKLEKYAAKTDAGEIVALGAYREDDHGISVFIANIEAHPESNPTISTVRKYVGIGRMMIAYGIQLSIDSGHGGIVTFEAKTDELYDHYIKDFHAVPIFQPHSGGPKLLMLLMKAHKKFSVPTYLKDWRVQYERSRT
;
A
#
# COMPACT_ATOMS: atom_id res chain seq x y z
N MET A 1 13.77 0.11 -14.36
CA MET A 1 14.08 -0.98 -13.40
C MET A 1 12.75 -1.51 -12.88
N VAL A 2 12.47 -2.80 -13.04
CA VAL A 2 11.24 -3.42 -12.54
C VAL A 2 11.49 -3.76 -11.09
N LEU A 3 10.71 -3.17 -10.17
CA LEU A 3 10.74 -3.57 -8.76
C LEU A 3 10.05 -4.93 -8.64
N GLN A 4 10.67 -5.83 -7.90
CA GLN A 4 10.12 -7.14 -7.60
C GLN A 4 9.39 -7.07 -6.26
N TYR A 5 8.08 -7.30 -6.28
CA TYR A 5 7.25 -7.35 -5.07
C TYR A 5 7.11 -8.79 -4.59
N TYR A 6 6.98 -8.98 -3.28
CA TYR A 6 6.72 -10.28 -2.69
C TYR A 6 5.96 -10.17 -1.38
N VAL A 7 5.30 -11.23 -1.00
CA VAL A 7 4.77 -11.48 0.34
C VAL A 7 5.43 -12.72 0.94
N VAL A 8 5.28 -12.91 2.23
CA VAL A 8 5.79 -14.11 2.88
C VAL A 8 4.62 -15.02 3.26
N GLU A 9 4.66 -16.26 2.79
CA GLU A 9 3.70 -17.28 3.20
C GLU A 9 3.96 -17.65 4.67
N ASN A 10 2.97 -17.43 5.52
CA ASN A 10 3.13 -17.51 6.96
C ASN A 10 3.44 -18.95 7.46
N ALA A 11 2.88 -19.96 6.79
CA ALA A 11 3.07 -21.35 7.16
C ALA A 11 4.49 -21.88 6.92
N THR A 12 5.15 -21.40 5.86
CA THR A 12 6.44 -21.93 5.39
C THR A 12 7.59 -20.93 5.53
N GLY A 13 7.30 -19.64 5.69
CA GLY A 13 8.27 -18.56 5.61
C GLY A 13 8.79 -18.28 4.20
N LYS A 14 8.22 -18.92 3.18
CA LYS A 14 8.64 -18.76 1.79
C LYS A 14 8.19 -17.41 1.24
N GLN A 15 9.08 -16.74 0.52
CA GLN A 15 8.73 -15.57 -0.28
C GLN A 15 7.95 -16.00 -1.52
N ILE A 16 6.80 -15.36 -1.73
CA ILE A 16 5.94 -15.53 -2.90
C ILE A 16 6.02 -14.25 -3.70
N GLU A 17 6.46 -14.36 -4.93
CA GLU A 17 6.55 -13.24 -5.87
C GLU A 17 5.15 -12.74 -6.25
N ILE A 18 5.02 -11.42 -6.39
CA ILE A 18 3.74 -10.76 -6.62
C ILE A 18 3.86 -9.79 -7.79
N ASP A 19 2.98 -9.96 -8.74
CA ASP A 19 2.72 -8.98 -9.79
C ASP A 19 1.63 -8.01 -9.34
N ILE A 20 1.88 -6.70 -9.55
CA ILE A 20 0.88 -5.66 -9.26
C ILE A 20 0.51 -5.00 -10.58
N GLU A 21 -0.75 -5.15 -10.96
CA GLU A 21 -1.29 -4.68 -12.23
C GLU A 21 -2.61 -3.90 -12.04
N SER A 22 -3.04 -3.16 -13.06
CA SER A 22 -4.34 -2.50 -13.03
C SER A 22 -5.45 -3.51 -12.81
N ALA A 23 -6.27 -3.29 -11.79
CA ALA A 23 -7.36 -4.19 -11.45
C ALA A 23 -8.44 -4.15 -12.53
N THR A 24 -8.86 -5.33 -12.98
CA THR A 24 -9.98 -5.49 -13.92
C THR A 24 -11.32 -5.41 -13.19
N ASN A 25 -12.40 -5.19 -13.95
CA ASN A 25 -13.76 -5.27 -13.39
C ASN A 25 -14.05 -6.66 -12.78
N GLU A 26 -13.49 -7.73 -13.36
CA GLU A 26 -13.61 -9.09 -12.84
C GLU A 26 -12.90 -9.21 -11.49
N ASP A 27 -11.69 -8.68 -11.36
CA ASP A 27 -10.97 -8.64 -10.08
C ASP A 27 -11.82 -7.98 -8.99
N LEU A 28 -12.35 -6.80 -9.26
CA LEU A 28 -13.15 -6.05 -8.30
C LEU A 28 -14.46 -6.76 -7.96
N THR A 29 -15.14 -7.34 -8.94
CA THR A 29 -16.40 -8.04 -8.74
C THR A 29 -16.23 -9.35 -7.98
N SER A 30 -15.11 -10.05 -8.17
CA SER A 30 -14.81 -11.32 -7.49
C SER A 30 -14.69 -11.18 -5.96
N THR A 31 -14.46 -9.95 -5.47
CA THR A 31 -14.33 -9.65 -4.04
C THR A 31 -15.65 -9.46 -3.32
N LYS A 32 -16.74 -9.28 -4.08
CA LYS A 32 -18.07 -8.99 -3.52
C LYS A 32 -18.50 -10.02 -2.50
N GLU A 33 -19.04 -9.54 -1.38
CA GLU A 33 -19.52 -10.36 -0.24
C GLU A 33 -18.45 -11.19 0.51
N LYS A 34 -17.20 -11.14 0.04
CA LYS A 34 -16.09 -11.88 0.66
C LYS A 34 -15.09 -10.96 1.37
N TRP A 35 -14.85 -9.79 0.82
CA TRP A 35 -13.90 -8.82 1.34
C TRP A 35 -14.58 -7.85 2.31
N GLN A 36 -13.80 -7.19 3.14
CA GLN A 36 -14.33 -6.25 4.13
C GLN A 36 -14.90 -4.99 3.48
N SER A 37 -14.24 -4.49 2.43
CA SER A 37 -14.70 -3.35 1.64
C SER A 37 -15.46 -3.83 0.41
N ASP A 38 -16.52 -3.12 0.04
CA ASP A 38 -17.16 -3.30 -1.26
C ASP A 38 -16.37 -2.59 -2.35
N TRP A 39 -15.49 -3.33 -3.04
CA TRP A 39 -14.67 -2.84 -4.14
C TRP A 39 -15.46 -2.49 -5.40
N THR A 40 -16.77 -2.70 -5.40
CA THR A 40 -17.71 -2.25 -6.45
C THR A 40 -18.52 -1.01 -6.05
N SER A 41 -18.26 -0.44 -4.86
CA SER A 41 -18.97 0.74 -4.34
C SER A 41 -18.70 2.01 -5.17
N GLU A 42 -19.57 3.02 -5.03
CA GLU A 42 -19.39 4.31 -5.69
C GLU A 42 -18.09 5.00 -5.31
N PHE A 43 -17.66 4.87 -4.05
CA PHE A 43 -16.38 5.41 -3.58
C PHE A 43 -15.21 4.84 -4.38
N ILE A 44 -15.19 3.54 -4.59
CA ILE A 44 -14.15 2.87 -5.38
C ILE A 44 -14.30 3.18 -6.88
N ARG A 45 -15.51 3.48 -7.35
CA ARG A 45 -15.77 3.86 -8.76
C ARG A 45 -15.36 5.28 -9.10
N ASP A 46 -14.94 6.09 -8.13
CA ASP A 46 -14.40 7.42 -8.40
C ASP A 46 -13.38 7.32 -9.55
N PRO A 47 -13.59 8.04 -10.68
CA PRO A 47 -12.70 7.97 -11.83
C PRO A 47 -11.28 8.49 -11.55
N LYS A 48 -11.10 9.25 -10.49
CA LYS A 48 -9.78 9.70 -10.03
C LYS A 48 -8.97 8.58 -9.37
N LEU A 49 -9.63 7.50 -8.93
CA LEU A 49 -8.97 6.38 -8.27
C LEU A 49 -8.50 5.35 -9.29
N GLU A 50 -7.20 5.14 -9.36
CA GLU A 50 -6.59 4.00 -10.03
C GLU A 50 -6.60 2.80 -9.09
N LYS A 51 -7.07 1.66 -9.57
CA LYS A 51 -7.18 0.42 -8.80
C LYS A 51 -6.16 -0.58 -9.29
N TYR A 52 -5.49 -1.23 -8.36
CA TYR A 52 -4.47 -2.23 -8.65
C TYR A 52 -4.76 -3.51 -7.88
N ALA A 53 -4.51 -4.64 -8.55
CA ALA A 53 -4.58 -5.97 -7.98
C ALA A 53 -3.16 -6.53 -7.84
N ALA A 54 -2.82 -6.97 -6.65
CA ALA A 54 -1.60 -7.71 -6.37
C ALA A 54 -1.91 -9.21 -6.48
N LYS A 55 -1.23 -9.91 -7.38
CA LYS A 55 -1.52 -11.30 -7.73
C LYS A 55 -0.27 -12.18 -7.62
N THR A 56 -0.47 -13.42 -7.24
CA THR A 56 0.56 -14.46 -7.39
C THR A 56 0.67 -14.93 -8.84
N ASP A 57 1.72 -15.62 -9.20
CA ASP A 57 1.89 -16.26 -10.53
C ASP A 57 0.71 -17.19 -10.89
N ALA A 58 0.02 -17.73 -9.90
CA ALA A 58 -1.18 -18.56 -10.10
C ALA A 58 -2.46 -17.73 -10.32
N GLY A 59 -2.38 -16.40 -10.33
CA GLY A 59 -3.51 -15.49 -10.50
C GLY A 59 -4.35 -15.28 -9.24
N GLU A 60 -3.90 -15.74 -8.07
CA GLU A 60 -4.59 -15.48 -6.80
C GLU A 60 -4.42 -14.01 -6.39
N ILE A 61 -5.53 -13.30 -6.16
CA ILE A 61 -5.49 -11.91 -5.66
C ILE A 61 -5.14 -11.93 -4.18
N VAL A 62 -3.99 -11.37 -3.82
CA VAL A 62 -3.53 -11.28 -2.42
C VAL A 62 -3.88 -9.94 -1.78
N ALA A 63 -4.05 -8.90 -2.60
CA ALA A 63 -4.46 -7.57 -2.15
C ALA A 63 -5.08 -6.75 -3.28
N LEU A 64 -5.86 -5.75 -2.89
CA LEU A 64 -6.30 -4.66 -3.75
C LEU A 64 -5.85 -3.32 -3.15
N GLY A 65 -5.55 -2.35 -4.02
CA GLY A 65 -5.21 -0.99 -3.65
C GLY A 65 -5.89 0.02 -4.55
N ALA A 66 -6.30 1.16 -3.98
CA ALA A 66 -6.86 2.30 -4.68
C ALA A 66 -6.02 3.53 -4.38
N TYR A 67 -5.53 4.18 -5.44
CA TYR A 67 -4.60 5.30 -5.37
C TYR A 67 -5.08 6.43 -6.27
N ARG A 68 -4.69 7.64 -5.95
CA ARG A 68 -4.86 8.81 -6.83
C ARG A 68 -3.75 9.82 -6.58
N GLU A 69 -3.50 10.65 -7.54
CA GLU A 69 -2.74 11.88 -7.30
C GLU A 69 -3.51 12.76 -6.31
N ASP A 70 -2.83 13.43 -5.38
CA ASP A 70 -3.49 14.35 -4.49
C ASP A 70 -3.96 15.62 -5.24
N ASP A 71 -4.88 16.37 -4.64
CA ASP A 71 -5.47 17.54 -5.28
C ASP A 71 -4.47 18.70 -5.49
N HIS A 72 -3.28 18.62 -4.90
CA HIS A 72 -2.18 19.59 -5.04
C HIS A 72 -1.09 19.12 -5.99
N GLY A 73 -1.14 17.88 -6.48
CA GLY A 73 -0.16 17.32 -7.40
C GLY A 73 1.23 17.16 -6.82
N ILE A 74 1.34 16.89 -5.51
CA ILE A 74 2.62 16.76 -4.80
C ILE A 74 2.85 15.38 -4.19
N SER A 75 1.84 14.55 -4.15
CA SER A 75 1.90 13.20 -3.59
C SER A 75 0.93 12.25 -4.27
N VAL A 76 1.09 10.96 -4.02
CA VAL A 76 0.06 9.97 -4.29
C VAL A 76 -0.71 9.71 -2.99
N PHE A 77 -2.04 9.87 -3.04
CA PHE A 77 -2.94 9.53 -1.96
C PHE A 77 -3.34 8.05 -2.06
N ILE A 78 -3.09 7.31 -1.00
CA ILE A 78 -3.53 5.92 -0.85
C ILE A 78 -4.92 5.95 -0.22
N ALA A 79 -5.94 5.76 -1.04
CA ALA A 79 -7.33 5.84 -0.61
C ALA A 79 -7.79 4.58 0.13
N ASN A 80 -7.37 3.41 -0.34
CA ASN A 80 -7.65 2.14 0.32
C ASN A 80 -6.59 1.09 -0.03
N ILE A 81 -6.26 0.27 0.95
CA ILE A 81 -5.50 -0.98 0.78
C ILE A 81 -6.23 -2.05 1.57
N GLU A 82 -6.47 -3.18 0.95
CA GLU A 82 -7.08 -4.33 1.60
C GLU A 82 -6.39 -5.62 1.20
N ALA A 83 -6.05 -6.44 2.20
CA ALA A 83 -5.55 -7.78 2.00
C ALA A 83 -6.70 -8.76 1.77
N HIS A 84 -6.43 -9.83 1.01
CA HIS A 84 -7.35 -10.96 0.89
C HIS A 84 -7.84 -11.42 2.27
N PRO A 85 -9.12 -11.81 2.42
CA PRO A 85 -9.70 -12.20 3.71
C PRO A 85 -8.88 -13.19 4.53
N GLU A 86 -8.26 -14.18 3.89
CA GLU A 86 -7.37 -15.15 4.55
C GLU A 86 -6.07 -14.54 5.10
N SER A 87 -5.73 -13.32 4.71
CA SER A 87 -4.53 -12.60 5.16
C SER A 87 -4.86 -11.29 5.88
N ASN A 88 -6.15 -10.92 5.94
CA ASN A 88 -6.60 -9.72 6.63
C ASN A 88 -6.68 -9.95 8.14
N PRO A 89 -5.88 -9.22 8.97
CA PRO A 89 -5.83 -9.44 10.41
C PRO A 89 -7.15 -9.12 11.14
N THR A 90 -8.06 -8.37 10.50
CA THR A 90 -9.39 -8.06 11.08
C THR A 90 -10.40 -9.19 10.85
N ILE A 91 -10.15 -10.08 9.91
CA ILE A 91 -11.04 -11.18 9.53
C ILE A 91 -10.46 -12.54 9.98
N SER A 92 -9.15 -12.74 9.77
CA SER A 92 -8.49 -14.02 10.04
C SER A 92 -7.47 -13.91 11.17
N THR A 93 -7.55 -14.81 12.13
CA THR A 93 -6.57 -14.93 13.21
C THR A 93 -5.26 -15.53 12.74
N VAL A 94 -5.31 -16.41 11.74
CA VAL A 94 -4.13 -17.02 11.10
C VAL A 94 -4.04 -16.52 9.66
N ARG A 95 -3.10 -15.64 9.42
CA ARG A 95 -2.89 -15.04 8.08
C ARG A 95 -2.18 -16.01 7.17
N LYS A 96 -2.65 -16.15 5.93
CA LYS A 96 -1.98 -16.92 4.88
C LYS A 96 -0.67 -16.24 4.45
N TYR A 97 -0.74 -14.94 4.17
CA TYR A 97 0.41 -14.12 3.80
C TYR A 97 0.64 -12.97 4.78
N VAL A 98 1.89 -12.59 4.98
CA VAL A 98 2.31 -11.43 5.76
C VAL A 98 3.13 -10.47 4.90
N GLY A 99 3.14 -9.17 5.28
CA GLY A 99 3.87 -8.13 4.54
C GLY A 99 3.03 -7.39 3.49
N ILE A 100 1.77 -7.78 3.26
CA ILE A 100 0.88 -7.22 2.24
C ILE A 100 0.76 -5.69 2.35
N GLY A 101 0.43 -5.16 3.53
CA GLY A 101 0.27 -3.71 3.71
C GLY A 101 1.55 -2.94 3.37
N ARG A 102 2.71 -3.47 3.75
CA ARG A 102 4.02 -2.86 3.42
C ARG A 102 4.28 -2.88 1.92
N MET A 103 3.99 -3.98 1.26
CA MET A 103 4.12 -4.13 -0.18
C MET A 103 3.27 -3.10 -0.95
N MET A 104 2.00 -2.96 -0.57
CA MET A 104 1.09 -2.04 -1.23
C MET A 104 1.45 -0.56 -0.98
N ILE A 105 1.97 -0.22 0.22
CA ILE A 105 2.52 1.12 0.49
C ILE A 105 3.77 1.36 -0.37
N ALA A 106 4.67 0.38 -0.49
CA ALA A 106 5.85 0.48 -1.35
C ALA A 106 5.46 0.69 -2.83
N TYR A 107 4.39 0.05 -3.28
CA TYR A 107 3.82 0.30 -4.61
C TYR A 107 3.31 1.73 -4.76
N GLY A 108 2.58 2.26 -3.79
CA GLY A 108 2.16 3.67 -3.78
C GLY A 108 3.33 4.65 -3.84
N ILE A 109 4.45 4.34 -3.15
CA ILE A 109 5.69 5.11 -3.23
C ILE A 109 6.27 5.06 -4.65
N GLN A 110 6.25 3.88 -5.30
CA GLN A 110 6.70 3.76 -6.68
C GLN A 110 5.84 4.58 -7.64
N LEU A 111 4.51 4.50 -7.52
CA LEU A 111 3.60 5.35 -8.30
C LEU A 111 3.91 6.85 -8.12
N SER A 112 4.18 7.27 -6.89
CA SER A 112 4.57 8.66 -6.58
C SER A 112 5.89 9.08 -7.26
N ILE A 113 6.85 8.16 -7.36
CA ILE A 113 8.11 8.42 -8.07
C ILE A 113 7.88 8.52 -9.57
N ASP A 114 7.13 7.59 -10.13
CA ASP A 114 6.85 7.53 -11.56
C ASP A 114 6.04 8.75 -12.04
N SER A 115 5.19 9.30 -11.14
CA SER A 115 4.46 10.54 -11.35
C SER A 115 5.27 11.81 -11.06
N GLY A 116 6.55 11.70 -10.66
CA GLY A 116 7.43 12.84 -10.41
C GLY A 116 7.32 13.47 -9.01
N HIS A 117 6.56 12.86 -8.08
CA HIS A 117 6.37 13.39 -6.72
C HIS A 117 7.44 12.92 -5.70
N GLY A 118 8.51 12.27 -6.19
CA GLY A 118 9.68 11.93 -5.37
C GLY A 118 9.43 10.90 -4.25
N GLY A 119 8.39 10.08 -4.37
CA GLY A 119 8.05 9.04 -3.40
C GLY A 119 7.28 9.55 -2.18
N ILE A 120 6.63 10.70 -2.29
CA ILE A 120 5.73 11.19 -1.25
C ILE A 120 4.38 10.50 -1.39
N VAL A 121 3.92 9.85 -0.32
CA VAL A 121 2.57 9.28 -0.24
C VAL A 121 1.84 9.80 0.98
N THR A 122 0.54 9.98 0.84
CA THR A 122 -0.37 10.39 1.91
C THR A 122 -1.48 9.38 2.05
N PHE A 123 -2.00 9.19 3.26
CA PHE A 123 -3.08 8.26 3.55
C PHE A 123 -3.74 8.58 4.89
N GLU A 124 -4.91 8.03 5.12
CA GLU A 124 -5.66 8.18 6.37
C GLU A 124 -5.56 6.92 7.22
N ALA A 125 -5.30 7.11 8.52
CA ALA A 125 -5.43 6.04 9.49
C ALA A 125 -6.89 5.92 9.95
N LYS A 126 -7.49 4.76 9.71
CA LYS A 126 -8.90 4.48 10.04
C LYS A 126 -9.13 4.27 11.56
N THR A 127 -8.10 3.87 12.30
CA THR A 127 -8.14 3.64 13.75
C THR A 127 -6.90 4.18 14.43
N ASP A 128 -6.97 4.37 15.75
CA ASP A 128 -5.83 4.83 16.55
C ASP A 128 -4.69 3.81 16.56
N GLU A 129 -5.00 2.52 16.56
CA GLU A 129 -4.01 1.44 16.50
C GLU A 129 -3.24 1.48 15.15
N LEU A 130 -3.94 1.72 14.04
CA LEU A 130 -3.30 1.88 12.73
C LEU A 130 -2.45 3.15 12.67
N TYR A 131 -2.92 4.24 13.27
CA TYR A 131 -2.16 5.48 13.37
C TYR A 131 -0.84 5.25 14.10
N ASP A 132 -0.88 4.64 15.28
CA ASP A 132 0.30 4.34 16.07
C ASP A 132 1.26 3.37 15.33
N HIS A 133 0.70 2.38 14.65
CA HIS A 133 1.46 1.45 13.82
C HIS A 133 2.22 2.18 12.69
N TYR A 134 1.56 3.08 11.96
CA TYR A 134 2.21 3.83 10.90
C TYR A 134 3.30 4.78 11.40
N ILE A 135 3.09 5.42 12.55
CA ILE A 135 4.12 6.26 13.17
C ILE A 135 5.32 5.41 13.60
N LYS A 136 5.08 4.30 14.30
CA LYS A 136 6.14 3.45 14.86
C LYS A 136 6.93 2.69 13.80
N ASP A 137 6.22 2.01 12.91
CA ASP A 137 6.83 1.00 12.04
C ASP A 137 7.20 1.54 10.66
N PHE A 138 6.54 2.61 10.23
CA PHE A 138 6.81 3.26 8.93
C PHE A 138 7.42 4.65 9.07
N HIS A 139 7.49 5.19 10.29
CA HIS A 139 7.94 6.55 10.54
C HIS A 139 7.13 7.60 9.76
N ALA A 140 5.84 7.35 9.63
CA ALA A 140 4.92 8.28 9.02
C ALA A 140 4.83 9.58 9.85
N VAL A 141 4.69 10.70 9.15
CA VAL A 141 4.60 12.02 9.77
C VAL A 141 3.14 12.47 9.77
N PRO A 142 2.57 12.85 10.92
CA PRO A 142 1.22 13.43 10.95
C PRO A 142 1.16 14.73 10.15
N ILE A 143 0.11 14.86 9.34
CA ILE A 143 -0.22 16.13 8.70
C ILE A 143 -1.22 16.86 9.57
N PHE A 144 -0.92 18.13 9.88
CA PHE A 144 -1.82 18.96 10.68
C PHE A 144 -3.14 19.16 9.93
N GLN A 145 -4.26 18.85 10.61
CA GLN A 145 -5.60 19.10 10.15
C GLN A 145 -6.21 20.25 10.98
N PRO A 146 -6.70 21.33 10.33
CA PRO A 146 -7.25 22.48 11.05
C PRO A 146 -8.59 22.22 11.75
N HIS A 147 -9.22 21.05 11.53
CA HIS A 147 -10.50 20.68 12.11
C HIS A 147 -10.39 19.47 13.04
N SER A 148 -10.83 19.62 14.28
CA SER A 148 -10.94 18.53 15.24
C SER A 148 -12.05 17.55 14.80
N GLY A 149 -11.72 16.25 14.68
CA GLY A 149 -12.67 15.17 14.43
C GLY A 149 -12.65 14.58 13.01
N GLY A 150 -11.75 15.04 12.13
CA GLY A 150 -11.51 14.38 10.85
C GLY A 150 -10.59 13.16 10.96
N PRO A 151 -10.49 12.33 9.90
CA PRO A 151 -9.57 11.21 9.84
C PRO A 151 -8.12 11.69 10.01
N LYS A 152 -7.29 10.88 10.68
CA LYS A 152 -5.89 11.21 10.95
C LYS A 152 -5.06 11.02 9.68
N LEU A 153 -4.72 12.14 9.02
CA LEU A 153 -3.92 12.16 7.81
C LEU A 153 -2.43 12.01 8.13
N LEU A 154 -1.77 11.09 7.45
CA LEU A 154 -0.37 10.76 7.59
C LEU A 154 0.35 10.91 6.25
N MET A 155 1.64 11.21 6.32
CA MET A 155 2.52 11.30 5.17
C MET A 155 3.76 10.42 5.37
N LEU A 156 4.12 9.67 4.34
CA LEU A 156 5.41 9.02 4.23
C LEU A 156 6.27 9.81 3.24
N LEU A 157 7.46 10.17 3.70
CA LEU A 157 8.47 10.82 2.89
C LEU A 157 9.58 9.83 2.60
N MET A 158 9.82 9.55 1.34
CA MET A 158 11.02 8.83 0.94
C MET A 158 12.23 9.76 0.91
N LYS A 159 12.52 10.43 2.01
CA LYS A 159 13.80 11.12 2.17
C LYS A 159 14.86 10.16 2.67
N ALA A 160 16.00 10.20 1.98
CA ALA A 160 17.26 9.57 2.38
C ALA A 160 17.77 10.15 3.71
N HIS A 161 17.10 9.87 4.83
CA HIS A 161 17.66 10.17 6.14
C HIS A 161 18.55 9.02 6.57
N LYS A 162 19.87 9.28 6.65
CA LYS A 162 20.93 8.37 7.10
C LYS A 162 20.71 7.76 8.50
N LYS A 163 19.60 8.03 9.19
CA LYS A 163 19.32 7.59 10.56
C LYS A 163 18.07 6.72 10.75
N PHE A 164 17.27 6.46 9.71
CA PHE A 164 16.08 5.63 9.87
C PHE A 164 16.34 4.20 9.45
N SER A 165 16.08 3.26 10.34
CA SER A 165 16.02 1.85 9.99
C SER A 165 14.79 1.62 9.12
N VAL A 166 14.95 1.81 7.82
CA VAL A 166 13.95 1.44 6.82
C VAL A 166 13.71 -0.06 6.97
N PRO A 167 12.46 -0.53 7.03
CA PRO A 167 12.16 -1.96 6.96
C PRO A 167 12.93 -2.60 5.81
N THR A 168 13.38 -3.83 5.96
CA THR A 168 14.24 -4.54 4.99
C THR A 168 13.69 -4.43 3.56
N TYR A 169 12.38 -4.45 3.42
CA TYR A 169 11.66 -4.27 2.17
C TYR A 169 11.95 -2.94 1.46
N LEU A 170 12.03 -1.85 2.21
CA LEU A 170 12.36 -0.52 1.67
C LEU A 170 13.89 -0.28 1.62
N LYS A 171 14.70 -1.08 2.33
CA LYS A 171 16.18 -1.02 2.25
C LYS A 171 16.68 -1.56 0.92
N ASP A 172 16.16 -2.70 0.50
CA ASP A 172 16.54 -3.32 -0.78
C ASP A 172 16.14 -2.41 -1.94
N TRP A 173 14.98 -1.76 -1.85
CA TRP A 173 14.53 -0.79 -2.83
C TRP A 173 15.43 0.46 -2.91
N ARG A 174 15.89 1.00 -1.76
CA ARG A 174 16.80 2.16 -1.72
C ARG A 174 18.13 1.87 -2.41
N VAL A 175 18.73 0.71 -2.13
CA VAL A 175 20.00 0.30 -2.75
C VAL A 175 19.86 0.20 -4.27
N GLN A 176 18.72 -0.25 -4.76
CA GLN A 176 18.46 -0.34 -6.19
C GLN A 176 18.23 1.03 -6.84
N TYR A 177 17.51 1.94 -6.16
CA TYR A 177 17.28 3.31 -6.64
C TYR A 177 18.57 4.14 -6.72
N GLU A 178 19.43 4.06 -5.72
CA GLU A 178 20.73 4.76 -5.73
C GLU A 178 21.66 4.23 -6.83
N ARG A 179 21.64 2.92 -7.11
CA ARG A 179 22.42 2.31 -8.21
C ARG A 179 21.94 2.70 -9.60
N SER A 180 20.71 3.10 -9.77
CA SER A 180 20.16 3.54 -11.07
C SER A 180 20.47 5.00 -11.42
N ARG A 181 21.01 5.77 -10.47
CA ARG A 181 21.40 7.18 -10.64
C ARG A 181 22.91 7.40 -10.85
N THR A 182 23.72 6.37 -10.68
CA THR A 182 25.15 6.36 -11.05
C THR A 182 25.38 5.70 -12.40
#